data_ba37183d8644a86ac7178513a467ca83
#
_entry.id   ba37183d8644a86ac7178513a467ca83
#
_cell.length_a   1.000
_cell.length_b   1.000
_cell.length_c   1.000
_cell.angle_alpha   90.00
_cell.angle_beta   90.00
_cell.angle_gamma   90.00
#
_symmetry.space_group_name_H-M   'P 1'
#
loop_
_entity.id
_entity.type
_entity.pdbx_description
1 polymer ?
#
loop_
_entity_poly.entity_id
_entity_poly.type
_entity_poly.pdbx_seq_one_letter_code
_entity_poly.pdbx_strand_id
1 'polypeptide(L)'
;MSSDGLIVEMRNVSRKYRFFSLQDLSLALAPGQIMGLVGPNGAGKSTTIRILMGLVPADSGEVRVFGHSMKTEQALAKKQVGYVSDDMRLFGQATLEWHMKFVASIFPGWDPAYAATLLERFNLKPAQPVKGLSHGEHVKALLLLVLARRPKLLVLDEPTTGLDPVARYELLTELMDVLKDESRSILFSSHNTADVERISDRITFIDRGRIVDSNDKEAFLESWRRLRLDVHDGATLPAAEGVVDVDVTGRIATVITRRYAPELHQVYRNAGALVREVQRMTLEEIFVATVMASRKEPAK
;
A
#
# COMPACT_ATOMS: atom_id res chain seq x y z
N MET A 1 9.98 3.72 18.76
CA MET A 1 11.01 3.24 17.83
C MET A 1 12.00 4.37 17.63
N SER A 2 13.29 4.15 17.86
CA SER A 2 14.33 5.14 17.57
C SER A 2 14.33 5.44 16.07
N SER A 3 14.48 6.70 15.68
CA SER A 3 14.47 7.18 14.29
C SER A 3 15.68 6.77 13.45
N ASP A 4 16.64 6.11 14.05
CA ASP A 4 17.87 5.67 13.38
C ASP A 4 17.60 4.40 12.55
N GLY A 5 17.53 4.57 11.23
CA GLY A 5 17.46 3.46 10.28
C GLY A 5 16.21 3.40 9.38
N LEU A 6 15.23 4.29 9.54
CA LEU A 6 14.06 4.30 8.65
C LEU A 6 14.41 4.84 7.26
N ILE A 7 13.88 4.19 6.22
CA ILE A 7 13.99 4.66 4.83
C ILE A 7 12.99 5.76 4.53
N VAL A 8 11.75 5.59 5.02
CA VAL A 8 10.70 6.60 4.91
C VAL A 8 10.19 6.92 6.30
N GLU A 9 10.06 8.20 6.59
CA GLU A 9 9.45 8.69 7.80
C GLU A 9 8.57 9.91 7.48
N MET A 10 7.28 9.78 7.78
CA MET A 10 6.32 10.87 7.77
C MET A 10 5.76 11.03 9.17
N ARG A 11 5.79 12.25 9.74
CA ARG A 11 5.31 12.53 11.10
C ARG A 11 4.28 13.64 11.08
N ASN A 12 3.06 13.34 11.51
CA ASN A 12 1.94 14.29 11.66
C ASN A 12 1.73 15.16 10.42
N VAL A 13 1.86 14.54 9.25
CA VAL A 13 1.76 15.23 7.96
C VAL A 13 0.31 15.57 7.68
N SER A 14 0.05 16.87 7.46
CA SER A 14 -1.27 17.34 7.08
C SER A 14 -1.21 18.16 5.80
N ARG A 15 -2.28 18.08 5.01
CA ARG A 15 -2.46 18.88 3.79
C ARG A 15 -3.94 19.13 3.55
N LYS A 16 -4.33 20.40 3.41
CA LYS A 16 -5.70 20.80 3.18
C LYS A 16 -5.93 21.20 1.73
N TYR A 17 -7.00 20.68 1.16
CA TYR A 17 -7.56 21.09 -0.13
C TYR A 17 -9.00 21.57 0.07
N ARG A 18 -9.61 22.14 -0.95
CA ARG A 18 -10.98 22.66 -0.86
C ARG A 18 -12.02 21.63 -0.40
N PHE A 19 -11.86 20.37 -0.86
CA PHE A 19 -12.85 19.30 -0.63
C PHE A 19 -12.23 18.03 -0.01
N PHE A 20 -10.96 18.08 0.37
CA PHE A 20 -10.25 16.94 0.92
C PHE A 20 -9.12 17.43 1.84
N SER A 21 -8.79 16.66 2.86
CA SER A 21 -7.60 16.92 3.67
C SER A 21 -6.93 15.62 4.11
N LEU A 22 -5.59 15.58 4.06
CA LEU A 22 -4.79 14.67 4.87
C LEU A 22 -4.67 15.24 6.29
N GLN A 23 -4.80 14.38 7.30
CA GLN A 23 -4.87 14.81 8.70
C GLN A 23 -3.94 13.94 9.54
N ASP A 24 -2.89 14.57 10.09
CA ASP A 24 -1.94 13.99 11.05
C ASP A 24 -1.39 12.62 10.64
N LEU A 25 -1.12 12.46 9.34
CA LEU A 25 -0.66 11.21 8.77
C LEU A 25 0.76 10.92 9.21
N SER A 26 0.95 9.78 9.88
CA SER A 26 2.27 9.28 10.27
C SER A 26 2.50 7.90 9.68
N LEU A 27 3.65 7.72 8.99
CA LEU A 27 4.01 6.49 8.29
C LEU A 27 5.51 6.28 8.40
N ALA A 28 5.93 5.05 8.65
CA ALA A 28 7.33 4.66 8.74
C ALA A 28 7.59 3.38 7.96
N LEU A 29 8.64 3.37 7.12
CA LEU A 29 9.08 2.20 6.37
C LEU A 29 10.52 1.87 6.73
N ALA A 30 10.75 0.63 7.17
CA ALA A 30 12.06 0.11 7.49
C ALA A 30 12.82 -0.34 6.22
N PRO A 31 14.17 -0.48 6.30
CA PRO A 31 14.95 -1.11 5.23
C PRO A 31 14.48 -2.54 4.94
N GLY A 32 14.52 -2.94 3.67
CA GLY A 32 14.17 -4.29 3.23
C GLY A 32 12.68 -4.63 3.32
N GLN A 33 11.82 -3.69 3.66
CA GLN A 33 10.39 -3.91 3.88
C GLN A 33 9.54 -3.49 2.69
N ILE A 34 8.47 -4.24 2.45
CA ILE A 34 7.40 -3.87 1.51
C ILE A 34 6.20 -3.38 2.29
N MET A 35 5.80 -2.15 2.03
CA MET A 35 4.58 -1.59 2.57
C MET A 35 3.54 -1.37 1.50
N GLY A 36 2.36 -1.97 1.69
CA GLY A 36 1.17 -1.67 0.92
C GLY A 36 0.34 -0.56 1.58
N LEU A 37 0.08 0.53 0.86
CA LEU A 37 -0.82 1.60 1.26
C LEU A 37 -2.18 1.36 0.61
N VAL A 38 -3.15 0.87 1.38
CA VAL A 38 -4.47 0.41 0.90
C VAL A 38 -5.55 1.40 1.29
N GLY A 39 -6.43 1.72 0.36
CA GLY A 39 -7.57 2.57 0.63
C GLY A 39 -8.46 2.75 -0.59
N PRO A 40 -9.72 3.19 -0.43
CA PRO A 40 -10.61 3.45 -1.54
C PRO A 40 -10.11 4.62 -2.40
N ASN A 41 -10.72 4.81 -3.56
CA ASN A 41 -10.46 5.97 -4.39
C ASN A 41 -10.82 7.26 -3.61
N GLY A 42 -9.94 8.26 -3.66
CA GLY A 42 -10.10 9.50 -2.91
C GLY A 42 -9.68 9.41 -1.43
N ALA A 43 -9.19 8.27 -0.92
CA ALA A 43 -8.74 8.13 0.47
C ALA A 43 -7.50 8.96 0.82
N GLY A 44 -6.71 9.37 -0.18
CA GLY A 44 -5.49 10.17 0.02
C GLY A 44 -4.19 9.46 -0.33
N LYS A 45 -4.21 8.23 -0.88
CA LYS A 45 -3.02 7.46 -1.25
C LYS A 45 -2.04 8.25 -2.12
N SER A 46 -2.48 8.69 -3.29
CA SER A 46 -1.65 9.46 -4.23
C SER A 46 -1.21 10.80 -3.65
N THR A 47 -2.05 11.45 -2.84
CA THR A 47 -1.65 12.68 -2.15
C THR A 47 -0.52 12.42 -1.14
N THR A 48 -0.62 11.34 -0.36
CA THR A 48 0.44 10.91 0.57
C THR A 48 1.74 10.65 -0.17
N ILE A 49 1.70 9.89 -1.27
CA ILE A 49 2.87 9.60 -2.10
C ILE A 49 3.44 10.86 -2.74
N ARG A 50 2.61 11.76 -3.28
CA ARG A 50 3.09 13.02 -3.85
C ARG A 50 3.76 13.93 -2.82
N ILE A 51 3.28 13.95 -1.58
CA ILE A 51 3.93 14.67 -0.48
C ILE A 51 5.24 13.98 -0.11
N LEU A 52 5.26 12.65 0.00
CA LEU A 52 6.47 11.87 0.23
C LEU A 52 7.53 12.14 -0.84
N MET A 53 7.11 12.26 -2.09
CA MET A 53 8.01 12.55 -3.23
C MET A 53 8.36 14.05 -3.34
N GLY A 54 7.87 14.92 -2.45
CA GLY A 54 8.10 16.37 -2.51
C GLY A 54 7.55 17.02 -3.78
N LEU A 55 6.54 16.41 -4.40
CA LEU A 55 5.81 16.97 -5.56
C LEU A 55 4.71 17.94 -5.11
N VAL A 56 4.23 17.75 -3.89
CA VAL A 56 3.26 18.60 -3.23
C VAL A 56 3.80 18.91 -1.84
N PRO A 57 3.82 20.19 -1.40
CA PRO A 57 4.25 20.54 -0.04
C PRO A 57 3.20 20.09 0.99
N ALA A 58 3.65 19.66 2.17
CA ALA A 58 2.78 19.52 3.33
C ALA A 58 2.50 20.90 3.96
N ASP A 59 1.32 21.07 4.57
CA ASP A 59 0.99 22.27 5.33
C ASP A 59 1.62 22.20 6.75
N SER A 60 1.71 20.99 7.31
CA SER A 60 2.38 20.71 8.59
C SER A 60 2.98 19.32 8.61
N GLY A 61 3.80 19.05 9.64
CA GLY A 61 4.48 17.77 9.81
C GLY A 61 5.85 17.73 9.12
N GLU A 62 6.48 16.59 9.21
CA GLU A 62 7.82 16.35 8.67
C GLU A 62 7.84 15.11 7.78
N VAL A 63 8.62 15.20 6.70
CA VAL A 63 8.86 14.08 5.77
C VAL A 63 10.35 13.90 5.58
N ARG A 64 10.85 12.70 5.87
CA ARG A 64 12.24 12.30 5.62
C ARG A 64 12.30 11.04 4.77
N VAL A 65 13.28 11.00 3.87
CA VAL A 65 13.61 9.83 3.07
C VAL A 65 15.12 9.61 3.15
N PHE A 66 15.55 8.43 3.58
CA PHE A 66 16.96 8.14 3.92
C PHE A 66 17.55 9.15 4.90
N GLY A 67 16.77 9.63 5.88
CA GLY A 67 17.18 10.65 6.83
C GLY A 67 17.17 12.08 6.28
N HIS A 68 17.08 12.28 4.96
CA HIS A 68 17.06 13.60 4.34
C HIS A 68 15.67 14.23 4.38
N SER A 69 15.61 15.50 4.76
CA SER A 69 14.37 16.27 4.76
C SER A 69 13.86 16.50 3.34
N MET A 70 12.63 16.12 3.05
CA MET A 70 12.01 16.38 1.75
C MET A 70 11.66 17.85 1.51
N LYS A 71 11.78 18.69 2.53
CA LYS A 71 11.62 20.15 2.38
C LYS A 71 12.88 20.83 1.87
N THR A 72 14.07 20.40 2.31
CA THR A 72 15.34 21.10 2.07
C THR A 72 16.38 20.28 1.31
N GLU A 73 16.29 18.92 1.36
CA GLU A 73 17.33 18.02 0.85
C GLU A 73 16.78 16.97 -0.14
N GLN A 74 15.62 17.25 -0.76
CA GLN A 74 14.94 16.29 -1.63
C GLN A 74 15.80 15.76 -2.79
N ALA A 75 16.77 16.58 -3.30
CA ALA A 75 17.65 16.14 -4.37
C ALA A 75 18.58 14.99 -3.94
N LEU A 76 19.03 14.98 -2.68
CA LEU A 76 19.85 13.91 -2.11
C LEU A 76 19.00 12.64 -1.92
N ALA A 77 17.82 12.76 -1.33
CA ALA A 77 16.88 11.65 -1.15
C ALA A 77 16.53 10.99 -2.48
N LYS A 78 16.13 11.78 -3.49
CA LYS A 78 15.66 11.30 -4.79
C LYS A 78 16.70 10.54 -5.61
N LYS A 79 18.00 10.68 -5.33
CA LYS A 79 19.06 9.90 -6.01
C LYS A 79 18.87 8.39 -5.81
N GLN A 80 18.33 7.98 -4.67
CA GLN A 80 18.15 6.58 -4.30
C GLN A 80 16.69 6.09 -4.41
N VAL A 81 15.78 6.97 -4.88
CA VAL A 81 14.34 6.66 -5.00
C VAL A 81 13.99 6.44 -6.46
N GLY A 82 13.29 5.33 -6.73
CA GLY A 82 12.56 5.10 -7.95
C GLY A 82 11.08 5.44 -7.73
N TYR A 83 10.47 6.21 -8.63
CA TYR A 83 9.07 6.57 -8.54
C TYR A 83 8.33 6.28 -9.85
N VAL A 84 7.20 5.59 -9.75
CA VAL A 84 6.27 5.35 -10.86
C VAL A 84 4.85 5.65 -10.38
N SER A 85 4.08 6.35 -11.20
CA SER A 85 2.66 6.59 -10.98
C SER A 85 1.88 6.45 -12.28
N ASP A 86 0.59 6.17 -12.18
CA ASP A 86 -0.30 6.00 -13.33
C ASP A 86 -0.42 7.26 -14.21
N ASP A 87 -0.23 8.44 -13.63
CA ASP A 87 -0.27 9.72 -14.36
C ASP A 87 1.05 10.11 -15.05
N MET A 88 2.14 9.35 -14.86
CA MET A 88 3.41 9.61 -15.55
C MET A 88 3.29 9.36 -17.05
N ARG A 89 3.89 10.27 -17.81
CA ARG A 89 3.90 10.18 -19.27
C ARG A 89 5.32 10.25 -19.80
N LEU A 90 5.61 9.38 -20.76
CA LEU A 90 6.83 9.41 -21.55
C LEU A 90 6.66 10.32 -22.77
N PHE A 91 7.74 10.79 -23.37
CA PHE A 91 7.71 11.57 -24.60
C PHE A 91 7.24 10.71 -25.77
N GLY A 92 5.96 10.84 -26.15
CA GLY A 92 5.27 9.91 -27.04
C GLY A 92 5.93 9.67 -28.40
N GLN A 93 6.62 10.66 -28.95
CA GLN A 93 7.32 10.53 -30.26
C GLN A 93 8.69 9.87 -30.15
N ALA A 94 9.26 9.85 -28.94
CA ALA A 94 10.57 9.22 -28.71
C ALA A 94 10.41 7.70 -28.53
N THR A 95 11.47 6.97 -28.88
CA THR A 95 11.54 5.52 -28.69
C THR A 95 11.86 5.17 -27.23
N LEU A 96 11.59 3.94 -26.82
CA LEU A 96 11.99 3.46 -25.51
C LEU A 96 13.52 3.52 -25.35
N GLU A 97 14.29 3.18 -26.38
CA GLU A 97 15.75 3.30 -26.40
C GLU A 97 16.23 4.73 -26.11
N TRP A 98 15.55 5.73 -26.70
CA TRP A 98 15.86 7.13 -26.41
C TRP A 98 15.68 7.45 -24.93
N HIS A 99 14.56 7.00 -24.32
CA HIS A 99 14.29 7.20 -22.89
C HIS A 99 15.34 6.49 -22.02
N MET A 100 15.74 5.28 -22.39
CA MET A 100 16.81 4.54 -21.69
C MET A 100 18.14 5.33 -21.71
N LYS A 101 18.57 5.82 -22.88
CA LYS A 101 19.76 6.65 -23.03
C LYS A 101 19.65 7.96 -22.23
N PHE A 102 18.49 8.60 -22.27
CA PHE A 102 18.23 9.82 -21.52
C PHE A 102 18.34 9.59 -20.01
N VAL A 103 17.68 8.56 -19.47
CA VAL A 103 17.76 8.22 -18.04
C VAL A 103 19.19 7.82 -17.64
N ALA A 104 19.88 7.04 -18.46
CA ALA A 104 21.29 6.66 -18.25
C ALA A 104 22.23 7.88 -18.18
N SER A 105 21.95 8.93 -18.96
CA SER A 105 22.75 10.17 -18.93
C SER A 105 22.61 10.98 -17.64
N ILE A 106 21.47 10.83 -16.95
CA ILE A 106 21.17 11.59 -15.71
C ILE A 106 21.56 10.80 -14.46
N PHE A 107 21.44 9.48 -14.50
CA PHE A 107 21.63 8.63 -13.34
C PHE A 107 22.87 7.72 -13.48
N PRO A 108 23.98 8.03 -12.79
CA PRO A 108 25.23 7.25 -12.88
C PRO A 108 25.07 5.79 -12.47
N GLY A 109 24.05 5.46 -11.67
CA GLY A 109 23.75 4.08 -11.26
C GLY A 109 22.95 3.26 -12.29
N TRP A 110 22.79 3.74 -13.52
CA TRP A 110 22.15 2.97 -14.58
C TRP A 110 22.90 1.67 -14.88
N ASP A 111 22.16 0.55 -14.84
CA ASP A 111 22.67 -0.79 -15.13
C ASP A 111 22.17 -1.25 -16.51
N PRO A 112 23.02 -1.18 -17.57
CA PRO A 112 22.60 -1.54 -18.92
C PRO A 112 22.31 -3.04 -19.08
N ALA A 113 23.00 -3.91 -18.33
CA ALA A 113 22.77 -5.35 -18.38
C ALA A 113 21.40 -5.70 -17.79
N TYR A 114 21.06 -5.09 -16.67
CA TYR A 114 19.73 -5.28 -16.08
C TYR A 114 18.61 -4.65 -16.93
N ALA A 115 18.86 -3.50 -17.56
CA ALA A 115 17.92 -2.92 -18.50
C ALA A 115 17.64 -3.86 -19.69
N ALA A 116 18.67 -4.54 -20.23
CA ALA A 116 18.50 -5.54 -21.28
C ALA A 116 17.68 -6.75 -20.80
N THR A 117 17.94 -7.24 -19.59
CA THR A 117 17.13 -8.31 -18.97
C THR A 117 15.66 -7.90 -18.81
N LEU A 118 15.39 -6.66 -18.39
CA LEU A 118 14.03 -6.15 -18.24
C LEU A 118 13.31 -5.97 -19.58
N LEU A 119 14.04 -5.58 -20.65
CA LEU A 119 13.48 -5.52 -22.00
C LEU A 119 12.95 -6.90 -22.44
N GLU A 120 13.74 -7.95 -22.23
CA GLU A 120 13.36 -9.33 -22.56
C GLU A 120 12.16 -9.79 -21.70
N ARG A 121 12.24 -9.65 -20.38
CA ARG A 121 11.19 -10.07 -19.46
C ARG A 121 9.85 -9.39 -19.71
N PHE A 122 9.88 -8.09 -20.00
CA PHE A 122 8.70 -7.30 -20.29
C PHE A 122 8.22 -7.37 -21.74
N ASN A 123 8.99 -8.09 -22.58
CA ASN A 123 8.75 -8.19 -24.03
C ASN A 123 8.60 -6.81 -24.69
N LEU A 124 9.48 -5.86 -24.33
CA LEU A 124 9.48 -4.50 -24.85
C LEU A 124 10.45 -4.34 -26.03
N LYS A 125 10.05 -3.56 -27.04
CA LYS A 125 10.87 -3.29 -28.21
C LYS A 125 11.54 -1.91 -28.11
N PRO A 126 12.89 -1.83 -27.97
CA PRO A 126 13.58 -0.55 -27.76
C PRO A 126 13.32 0.50 -28.86
N ALA A 127 13.23 0.06 -30.11
CA ALA A 127 13.01 0.95 -31.25
C ALA A 127 11.56 1.46 -31.40
N GLN A 128 10.61 0.94 -30.62
CA GLN A 128 9.22 1.33 -30.70
C GLN A 128 9.01 2.72 -30.08
N PRO A 129 8.34 3.67 -30.77
CA PRO A 129 7.88 4.91 -30.19
C PRO A 129 6.88 4.63 -29.07
N VAL A 130 7.04 5.32 -27.90
CA VAL A 130 6.24 4.99 -26.71
C VAL A 130 4.75 5.33 -26.85
N LYS A 131 4.37 6.20 -27.78
CA LYS A 131 2.94 6.46 -28.11
C LYS A 131 2.19 5.23 -28.62
N GLY A 132 2.91 4.23 -29.14
CA GLY A 132 2.35 2.99 -29.67
C GLY A 132 2.27 1.86 -28.64
N LEU A 133 2.70 2.10 -27.41
CA LEU A 133 2.61 1.13 -26.33
C LEU A 133 1.17 1.04 -25.81
N SER A 134 0.72 -0.19 -25.52
CA SER A 134 -0.47 -0.43 -24.71
C SER A 134 -0.27 0.13 -23.29
N HIS A 135 -1.35 0.27 -22.52
CA HIS A 135 -1.24 0.73 -21.14
C HIS A 135 -0.30 -0.15 -20.30
N GLY A 136 -0.41 -1.48 -20.42
CA GLY A 136 0.47 -2.42 -19.72
C GLY A 136 1.94 -2.29 -20.15
N GLU A 137 2.21 -2.17 -21.45
CA GLU A 137 3.58 -1.94 -21.94
C GLU A 137 4.13 -0.59 -21.47
N HIS A 138 3.28 0.44 -21.37
CA HIS A 138 3.68 1.75 -20.86
C HIS A 138 4.12 1.68 -19.39
N VAL A 139 3.35 0.98 -18.54
CA VAL A 139 3.72 0.76 -17.13
C VAL A 139 5.01 -0.04 -17.02
N LYS A 140 5.16 -1.11 -17.82
CA LYS A 140 6.40 -1.91 -17.90
C LYS A 140 7.60 -1.07 -18.34
N ALA A 141 7.41 -0.17 -19.32
CA ALA A 141 8.47 0.75 -19.77
C ALA A 141 8.87 1.73 -18.66
N LEU A 142 7.94 2.31 -17.93
CA LEU A 142 8.24 3.16 -16.77
C LEU A 142 9.02 2.39 -15.70
N LEU A 143 8.58 1.17 -15.38
CA LEU A 143 9.28 0.31 -14.43
C LEU A 143 10.70 -0.02 -14.88
N LEU A 144 10.91 -0.39 -16.14
CA LEU A 144 12.24 -0.63 -16.69
C LEU A 144 13.16 0.56 -16.46
N LEU A 145 12.70 1.78 -16.83
CA LEU A 145 13.48 3.01 -16.69
C LEU A 145 13.85 3.32 -15.24
N VAL A 146 12.99 2.93 -14.31
CA VAL A 146 13.23 3.15 -12.88
C VAL A 146 14.07 2.03 -12.27
N LEU A 147 13.77 0.77 -12.55
CA LEU A 147 14.47 -0.40 -11.98
C LEU A 147 15.90 -0.52 -12.43
N ALA A 148 16.20 -0.17 -13.71
CA ALA A 148 17.56 -0.19 -14.24
C ALA A 148 18.50 0.81 -13.54
N ARG A 149 17.98 1.74 -12.76
CA ARG A 149 18.75 2.65 -11.89
C ARG A 149 19.16 2.01 -10.56
N ARG A 150 18.71 0.79 -10.27
CA ARG A 150 18.95 0.11 -9.00
C ARG A 150 18.58 0.94 -7.75
N PRO A 151 17.36 1.52 -7.68
CA PRO A 151 16.97 2.33 -6.53
C PRO A 151 16.92 1.49 -5.25
N LYS A 152 17.22 2.11 -4.10
CA LYS A 152 17.06 1.48 -2.79
C LYS A 152 15.62 1.54 -2.27
N LEU A 153 14.87 2.56 -2.66
CA LEU A 153 13.45 2.69 -2.40
C LEU A 153 12.69 2.80 -3.71
N LEU A 154 11.70 1.94 -3.90
CA LEU A 154 10.75 2.01 -5.00
C LEU A 154 9.40 2.49 -4.47
N VAL A 155 8.91 3.60 -5.00
CA VAL A 155 7.59 4.16 -4.67
C VAL A 155 6.69 4.02 -5.88
N LEU A 156 5.58 3.32 -5.72
CA LEU A 156 4.65 2.99 -6.81
C LEU A 156 3.24 3.48 -6.44
N ASP A 157 2.69 4.37 -7.25
CA ASP A 157 1.33 4.86 -7.06
C ASP A 157 0.38 4.18 -8.05
N GLU A 158 -0.44 3.26 -7.53
CA GLU A 158 -1.43 2.46 -8.26
C GLU A 158 -0.85 1.73 -9.51
N PRO A 159 0.27 1.00 -9.40
CA PRO A 159 0.99 0.46 -10.57
C PRO A 159 0.23 -0.62 -11.34
N THR A 160 -0.79 -1.22 -10.73
CA THR A 160 -1.59 -2.32 -11.32
C THR A 160 -2.92 -1.86 -11.89
N THR A 161 -3.27 -0.58 -11.71
CA THR A 161 -4.55 -0.03 -12.16
C THR A 161 -4.66 -0.09 -13.67
N GLY A 162 -5.80 -0.61 -14.17
CA GLY A 162 -6.05 -0.70 -15.61
C GLY A 162 -5.26 -1.78 -16.36
N LEU A 163 -4.47 -2.60 -15.67
CA LEU A 163 -3.80 -3.75 -16.27
C LEU A 163 -4.75 -4.95 -16.39
N ASP A 164 -4.61 -5.70 -17.48
CA ASP A 164 -5.22 -7.02 -17.57
C ASP A 164 -4.58 -8.00 -16.55
N PRO A 165 -5.24 -9.14 -16.26
CA PRO A 165 -4.75 -10.07 -15.25
C PRO A 165 -3.34 -10.63 -15.53
N VAL A 166 -2.94 -10.79 -16.80
CA VAL A 166 -1.62 -11.33 -17.16
C VAL A 166 -0.54 -10.28 -16.92
N ALA A 167 -0.73 -9.07 -17.44
CA ALA A 167 0.20 -7.96 -17.25
C ALA A 167 0.38 -7.61 -15.76
N ARG A 168 -0.72 -7.66 -15.00
CA ARG A 168 -0.71 -7.47 -13.55
C ARG A 168 0.10 -8.56 -12.82
N TYR A 169 -0.10 -9.83 -13.20
CA TYR A 169 0.66 -10.96 -12.63
C TYR A 169 2.17 -10.81 -12.88
N GLU A 170 2.56 -10.50 -14.13
CA GLU A 170 3.96 -10.30 -14.53
C GLU A 170 4.60 -9.14 -13.77
N LEU A 171 3.89 -8.02 -13.63
CA LEU A 171 4.36 -6.86 -12.88
C LEU A 171 4.62 -7.19 -11.41
N LEU A 172 3.65 -7.82 -10.72
CA LEU A 172 3.80 -8.21 -9.33
C LEU A 172 4.94 -9.23 -9.14
N THR A 173 5.14 -10.13 -10.10
CA THR A 173 6.23 -11.10 -10.07
C THR A 173 7.59 -10.40 -10.20
N GLU A 174 7.72 -9.40 -11.08
CA GLU A 174 8.96 -8.61 -11.20
C GLU A 174 9.23 -7.80 -9.92
N LEU A 175 8.20 -7.24 -9.30
CA LEU A 175 8.37 -6.55 -8.01
C LEU A 175 8.87 -7.49 -6.92
N MET A 176 8.39 -8.73 -6.88
CA MET A 176 8.92 -9.75 -5.95
C MET A 176 10.39 -10.11 -6.27
N ASP A 177 10.78 -10.14 -7.54
CA ASP A 177 12.17 -10.37 -7.93
C ASP A 177 13.11 -9.23 -7.50
N VAL A 178 12.64 -7.99 -7.56
CA VAL A 178 13.38 -6.82 -7.03
C VAL A 178 13.71 -6.98 -5.56
N LEU A 179 12.82 -7.61 -4.80
CA LEU A 179 12.91 -7.79 -3.35
C LEU A 179 13.81 -8.97 -2.92
N LYS A 180 14.27 -9.80 -3.84
CA LYS A 180 15.33 -10.78 -3.54
C LYS A 180 16.63 -10.08 -3.09
N ASP A 181 16.77 -8.80 -3.41
CA ASP A 181 17.78 -7.92 -2.85
C ASP A 181 17.20 -7.25 -1.59
N GLU A 182 17.41 -7.87 -0.43
CA GLU A 182 16.91 -7.41 0.88
C GLU A 182 17.34 -5.98 1.27
N SER A 183 18.27 -5.39 0.52
CA SER A 183 18.67 -3.99 0.71
C SER A 183 17.65 -2.99 0.16
N ARG A 184 16.65 -3.44 -0.59
CA ARG A 184 15.64 -2.62 -1.23
C ARG A 184 14.34 -2.64 -0.50
N SER A 185 13.63 -1.51 -0.55
CA SER A 185 12.30 -1.37 0.04
C SER A 185 11.31 -0.90 -1.01
N ILE A 186 10.05 -1.27 -0.81
CA ILE A 186 8.96 -0.82 -1.68
C ILE A 186 7.84 -0.21 -0.83
N LEU A 187 7.37 0.95 -1.25
CA LEU A 187 6.09 1.51 -0.84
C LEU A 187 5.19 1.53 -2.07
N PHE A 188 4.08 0.80 -2.03
CA PHE A 188 3.14 0.86 -3.14
C PHE A 188 1.71 1.08 -2.67
N SER A 189 0.98 1.92 -3.41
CA SER A 189 -0.44 2.13 -3.19
C SER A 189 -1.27 1.21 -4.07
N SER A 190 -2.38 0.73 -3.53
CA SER A 190 -3.38 0.01 -4.30
C SER A 190 -4.77 0.16 -3.66
N HIS A 191 -5.81 0.17 -4.48
CA HIS A 191 -7.18 -0.06 -4.01
C HIS A 191 -7.55 -1.55 -4.05
N ASN A 192 -6.67 -2.40 -4.60
CA ASN A 192 -6.85 -3.84 -4.69
C ASN A 192 -6.06 -4.55 -3.59
N THR A 193 -6.78 -5.07 -2.61
CA THR A 193 -6.22 -5.78 -1.47
C THR A 193 -5.47 -7.06 -1.85
N ALA A 194 -5.88 -7.76 -2.92
CA ALA A 194 -5.22 -8.99 -3.36
C ALA A 194 -3.78 -8.75 -3.86
N ASP A 195 -3.50 -7.61 -4.51
CA ASP A 195 -2.13 -7.25 -4.89
C ASP A 195 -1.25 -7.04 -3.68
N VAL A 196 -1.81 -6.32 -2.69
CA VAL A 196 -1.11 -6.00 -1.46
C VAL A 196 -0.84 -7.26 -0.63
N GLU A 197 -1.85 -8.13 -0.47
CA GLU A 197 -1.72 -9.40 0.24
C GLU A 197 -0.62 -10.28 -0.36
N ARG A 198 -0.49 -10.25 -1.68
CA ARG A 198 0.48 -11.08 -2.40
C ARG A 198 1.93 -10.69 -2.13
N ILE A 199 2.24 -9.38 -2.07
CA ILE A 199 3.64 -8.92 -2.07
C ILE A 199 4.07 -8.16 -0.82
N SER A 200 3.15 -7.66 0.01
CA SER A 200 3.50 -6.81 1.16
C SER A 200 3.84 -7.60 2.41
N ASP A 201 4.79 -7.06 3.19
CA ASP A 201 5.09 -7.50 4.55
C ASP A 201 4.25 -6.71 5.57
N ARG A 202 4.09 -5.42 5.29
CA ARG A 202 3.35 -4.49 6.12
C ARG A 202 2.22 -3.83 5.32
N ILE A 203 1.09 -3.63 5.97
CA ILE A 203 -0.09 -3.03 5.37
C ILE A 203 -0.52 -1.82 6.18
N THR A 204 -0.78 -0.72 5.48
CA THR A 204 -1.30 0.51 6.05
C THR A 204 -2.62 0.85 5.38
N PHE A 205 -3.69 0.88 6.16
CA PHE A 205 -5.01 1.28 5.68
C PHE A 205 -5.21 2.78 5.83
N ILE A 206 -5.67 3.41 4.75
CA ILE A 206 -5.99 4.84 4.72
C ILE A 206 -7.44 5.05 4.28
N ASP A 207 -8.19 5.88 5.01
CA ASP A 207 -9.52 6.32 4.63
C ASP A 207 -9.70 7.79 4.99
N ARG A 208 -10.36 8.56 4.11
CA ARG A 208 -10.70 9.99 4.32
C ARG A 208 -9.53 10.84 4.82
N GLY A 209 -8.33 10.57 4.29
CA GLY A 209 -7.13 11.32 4.60
C GLY A 209 -6.47 11.00 5.94
N ARG A 210 -6.83 9.88 6.58
CA ARG A 210 -6.23 9.40 7.83
C ARG A 210 -5.78 7.96 7.70
N ILE A 211 -4.68 7.61 8.35
CA ILE A 211 -4.34 6.21 8.58
C ILE A 211 -5.32 5.66 9.62
N VAL A 212 -6.04 4.60 9.26
CA VAL A 212 -7.02 3.95 10.12
C VAL A 212 -6.44 2.74 10.85
N ASP A 213 -5.48 2.04 10.23
CA ASP A 213 -4.69 0.99 10.88
C ASP A 213 -3.40 0.74 10.10
N SER A 214 -2.35 0.24 10.78
CA SER A 214 -1.08 -0.13 10.15
C SER A 214 -0.41 -1.24 10.95
N ASN A 215 -0.21 -2.39 10.31
CA ASN A 215 0.39 -3.55 10.97
C ASN A 215 1.11 -4.46 9.96
N ASP A 216 1.85 -5.44 10.47
CA ASP A 216 2.38 -6.51 9.66
C ASP A 216 1.24 -7.35 9.09
N LYS A 217 1.38 -7.82 7.86
CA LYS A 217 0.34 -8.59 7.15
C LYS A 217 -0.10 -9.83 7.94
N GLU A 218 0.88 -10.59 8.43
CA GLU A 218 0.60 -11.81 9.20
C GLU A 218 -0.17 -11.49 10.48
N ALA A 219 0.16 -10.39 11.17
CA ALA A 219 -0.56 -9.96 12.37
C ALA A 219 -2.03 -9.64 12.07
N PHE A 220 -2.33 -9.02 10.91
CA PHE A 220 -3.72 -8.83 10.49
C PHE A 220 -4.42 -10.18 10.26
N LEU A 221 -3.83 -11.07 9.46
CA LEU A 221 -4.45 -12.35 9.09
C LEU A 221 -4.60 -13.31 10.30
N GLU A 222 -3.74 -13.21 11.29
CA GLU A 222 -3.81 -14.03 12.49
C GLU A 222 -4.78 -13.52 13.55
N SER A 223 -4.90 -12.19 13.72
CA SER A 223 -5.69 -11.60 14.81
C SER A 223 -7.17 -11.41 14.48
N TRP A 224 -7.50 -11.21 13.21
CA TRP A 224 -8.87 -10.95 12.79
C TRP A 224 -9.66 -12.23 12.55
N ARG A 225 -10.89 -12.29 13.15
CA ARG A 225 -11.82 -13.41 12.95
C ARG A 225 -13.23 -12.90 12.81
N ARG A 226 -14.00 -13.70 12.05
CA ARG A 226 -15.47 -13.65 12.03
C ARG A 226 -15.99 -14.83 12.81
N LEU A 227 -16.82 -14.58 13.83
CA LEU A 227 -17.50 -15.59 14.62
C LEU A 227 -18.96 -15.64 14.20
N ARG A 228 -19.49 -16.83 14.01
CA ARG A 228 -20.92 -17.08 13.82
C ARG A 228 -21.46 -17.73 15.08
N LEU A 229 -22.50 -17.12 15.65
CA LEU A 229 -23.10 -17.57 16.91
C LEU A 229 -24.58 -17.90 16.70
N ASP A 230 -25.04 -18.95 17.39
CA ASP A 230 -26.48 -19.14 17.62
C ASP A 230 -26.87 -18.33 18.85
N VAL A 231 -27.95 -17.59 18.73
CA VAL A 231 -28.51 -16.74 19.79
C VAL A 231 -30.02 -16.99 19.90
N HIS A 232 -30.61 -16.70 21.05
CA HIS A 232 -32.08 -16.66 21.15
C HIS A 232 -32.60 -15.38 20.47
N ASP A 233 -33.85 -15.41 20.07
CA ASP A 233 -34.48 -14.28 19.40
C ASP A 233 -34.51 -13.04 20.35
N GLY A 234 -34.09 -11.88 19.83
CA GLY A 234 -33.96 -10.67 20.60
C GLY A 234 -32.72 -10.61 21.52
N ALA A 235 -31.76 -11.52 21.37
CA ALA A 235 -30.54 -11.52 22.16
C ALA A 235 -29.70 -10.24 21.97
N THR A 236 -29.18 -9.71 23.04
CA THR A 236 -28.16 -8.65 23.04
C THR A 236 -26.82 -9.24 23.47
N LEU A 237 -25.85 -9.16 22.61
CA LEU A 237 -24.50 -9.67 22.92
C LEU A 237 -23.70 -8.63 23.70
N PRO A 238 -22.91 -9.07 24.70
CA PRO A 238 -22.05 -8.17 25.45
C PRO A 238 -20.94 -7.60 24.56
N ALA A 239 -20.58 -6.34 24.82
CA ALA A 239 -19.36 -5.76 24.26
C ALA A 239 -18.14 -6.53 24.80
N ALA A 240 -17.19 -6.83 23.93
CA ALA A 240 -15.94 -7.48 24.30
C ALA A 240 -14.75 -6.74 23.66
N GLU A 241 -13.59 -6.81 24.31
CA GLU A 241 -12.38 -6.16 23.82
C GLU A 241 -12.01 -6.69 22.42
N GLY A 242 -11.71 -5.78 21.51
CA GLY A 242 -11.32 -6.11 20.14
C GLY A 242 -12.48 -6.39 19.19
N VAL A 243 -13.72 -6.47 19.67
CA VAL A 243 -14.90 -6.58 18.80
C VAL A 243 -15.14 -5.23 18.12
N VAL A 244 -15.26 -5.27 16.80
CA VAL A 244 -15.41 -4.08 15.95
C VAL A 244 -16.80 -3.99 15.34
N ASP A 245 -17.49 -5.13 15.18
CA ASP A 245 -18.84 -5.17 14.64
C ASP A 245 -19.62 -6.36 15.18
N VAL A 246 -20.93 -6.15 15.39
CA VAL A 246 -21.87 -7.17 15.80
C VAL A 246 -23.17 -6.95 15.02
N ASP A 247 -23.56 -7.96 14.26
CA ASP A 247 -24.84 -8.00 13.56
C ASP A 247 -25.68 -9.18 14.05
N VAL A 248 -26.93 -8.93 14.42
CA VAL A 248 -27.85 -9.96 14.90
C VAL A 248 -29.06 -10.02 13.99
N THR A 249 -29.24 -11.15 13.35
CA THR A 249 -30.37 -11.41 12.43
C THR A 249 -31.12 -12.66 12.88
N GLY A 250 -32.26 -12.47 13.53
CA GLY A 250 -33.07 -13.55 14.11
C GLY A 250 -32.27 -14.34 15.15
N ARG A 251 -32.01 -15.63 14.87
CA ARG A 251 -31.28 -16.53 15.76
C ARG A 251 -29.80 -16.68 15.44
N ILE A 252 -29.27 -15.86 14.55
CA ILE A 252 -27.86 -15.89 14.16
C ILE A 252 -27.24 -14.53 14.47
N ALA A 253 -26.08 -14.55 15.12
CA ALA A 253 -25.26 -13.38 15.26
C ALA A 253 -23.92 -13.57 14.53
N THR A 254 -23.45 -12.50 13.89
CA THR A 254 -22.12 -12.41 13.31
C THR A 254 -21.32 -11.39 14.09
N VAL A 255 -20.16 -11.80 14.60
CA VAL A 255 -19.26 -10.96 15.36
C VAL A 255 -17.94 -10.86 14.62
N ILE A 256 -17.45 -9.65 14.38
CA ILE A 256 -16.13 -9.38 13.83
C ILE A 256 -15.23 -8.85 14.93
N THR A 257 -14.09 -9.51 15.13
CA THR A 257 -13.08 -9.08 16.12
C THR A 257 -11.72 -8.90 15.47
N ARG A 258 -11.02 -7.81 15.84
CA ARG A 258 -9.62 -7.54 15.46
C ARG A 258 -8.62 -8.16 16.44
N ARG A 259 -9.09 -8.78 17.51
CA ARG A 259 -8.28 -9.38 18.55
C ARG A 259 -8.95 -10.66 19.02
N TYR A 260 -8.86 -11.70 18.19
CA TYR A 260 -9.45 -12.98 18.56
C TYR A 260 -8.65 -13.63 19.70
N ALA A 261 -9.39 -14.06 20.72
CA ALA A 261 -8.89 -14.89 21.80
C ALA A 261 -9.94 -15.96 22.13
N PRO A 262 -9.52 -17.21 22.50
CA PRO A 262 -10.46 -18.30 22.82
C PRO A 262 -11.43 -17.96 23.95
N GLU A 263 -11.09 -17.04 24.83
CA GLU A 263 -11.89 -16.56 25.96
C GLU A 263 -13.20 -15.91 25.48
N LEU A 264 -13.25 -15.38 24.26
CA LEU A 264 -14.49 -14.85 23.65
C LEU A 264 -15.61 -15.89 23.61
N HIS A 265 -15.27 -17.19 23.47
CA HIS A 265 -16.28 -18.25 23.51
C HIS A 265 -16.98 -18.30 24.87
N GLN A 266 -16.25 -18.11 25.96
CA GLN A 266 -16.84 -18.11 27.29
C GLN A 266 -17.67 -16.85 27.56
N VAL A 267 -17.20 -15.67 27.06
CA VAL A 267 -17.95 -14.41 27.16
C VAL A 267 -19.33 -14.57 26.52
N TYR A 268 -19.40 -15.09 25.29
CA TYR A 268 -20.66 -15.27 24.57
C TYR A 268 -21.51 -16.42 25.15
N ARG A 269 -20.90 -17.49 25.61
CA ARG A 269 -21.61 -18.60 26.28
C ARG A 269 -22.32 -18.12 27.55
N ASN A 270 -21.67 -17.29 28.36
CA ASN A 270 -22.27 -16.71 29.57
C ASN A 270 -23.47 -15.78 29.24
N ALA A 271 -23.52 -15.20 28.03
CA ALA A 271 -24.63 -14.42 27.53
C ALA A 271 -25.70 -15.27 26.81
N GLY A 272 -25.64 -16.59 26.89
CA GLY A 272 -26.61 -17.48 26.27
C GLY A 272 -26.43 -17.66 24.76
N ALA A 273 -25.27 -17.32 24.21
CA ALA A 273 -24.92 -17.49 22.81
C ALA A 273 -23.92 -18.64 22.62
N LEU A 274 -24.08 -19.43 21.56
CA LEU A 274 -23.21 -20.55 21.26
C LEU A 274 -22.38 -20.22 19.98
N VAL A 275 -21.06 -20.13 20.11
CA VAL A 275 -20.16 -19.98 18.96
C VAL A 275 -20.20 -21.28 18.13
N ARG A 276 -20.67 -21.21 16.90
CA ARG A 276 -20.76 -22.32 15.95
C ARG A 276 -19.52 -22.41 15.09
N GLU A 277 -19.00 -21.28 14.68
CA GLU A 277 -17.92 -21.23 13.72
C GLU A 277 -17.01 -20.04 13.98
N VAL A 278 -15.71 -20.22 13.77
CA VAL A 278 -14.69 -19.17 13.79
C VAL A 278 -13.96 -19.21 12.46
N GLN A 279 -14.17 -18.17 11.65
CA GLN A 279 -13.59 -18.07 10.31
C GLN A 279 -12.42 -17.11 10.31
N ARG A 280 -11.37 -17.44 9.55
CA ARG A 280 -10.32 -16.49 9.18
C ARG A 280 -10.92 -15.47 8.20
N MET A 281 -10.46 -14.25 8.28
CA MET A 281 -10.87 -13.19 7.35
C MET A 281 -9.78 -12.97 6.31
N THR A 282 -10.19 -12.66 5.07
CA THR A 282 -9.30 -12.18 4.02
C THR A 282 -8.88 -10.74 4.30
N LEU A 283 -7.80 -10.28 3.67
CA LEU A 283 -7.36 -8.90 3.82
C LEU A 283 -8.43 -7.89 3.37
N GLU A 284 -9.20 -8.23 2.34
CA GLU A 284 -10.32 -7.40 1.87
C GLU A 284 -11.41 -7.25 2.94
N GLU A 285 -11.81 -8.34 3.57
CA GLU A 285 -12.80 -8.32 4.65
C GLU A 285 -12.30 -7.54 5.86
N ILE A 286 -11.02 -7.70 6.22
CA ILE A 286 -10.37 -6.93 7.30
C ILE A 286 -10.38 -5.45 6.97
N PHE A 287 -10.00 -5.08 5.74
CA PHE A 287 -9.99 -3.70 5.27
C PHE A 287 -11.38 -3.06 5.37
N VAL A 288 -12.41 -3.75 4.85
CA VAL A 288 -13.80 -3.26 4.92
C VAL A 288 -14.25 -3.08 6.37
N ALA A 289 -14.01 -4.08 7.23
CA ALA A 289 -14.38 -4.00 8.64
C ALA A 289 -13.67 -2.85 9.37
N THR A 290 -12.35 -2.66 9.12
CA THR A 290 -11.56 -1.58 9.71
C THR A 290 -12.10 -0.20 9.30
N VAL A 291 -12.36 0.00 8.00
CA VAL A 291 -12.87 1.27 7.47
C VAL A 291 -14.28 1.55 8.00
N MET A 292 -15.15 0.55 8.04
CA MET A 292 -16.51 0.73 8.56
C MET A 292 -16.51 1.04 10.05
N ALA A 293 -15.65 0.41 10.83
CA ALA A 293 -15.48 0.71 12.26
C ALA A 293 -14.99 2.15 12.47
N SER A 294 -13.96 2.57 11.74
CA SER A 294 -13.40 3.92 11.85
C SER A 294 -14.42 5.02 11.49
N ARG A 295 -15.36 4.72 10.60
CA ARG A 295 -16.43 5.64 10.19
C ARG A 295 -17.58 5.75 11.20
N LYS A 296 -17.74 4.74 12.09
CA LYS A 296 -18.72 4.75 13.19
C LYS A 296 -18.19 5.54 14.40
N GLU A 297 -16.87 5.65 14.57
CA GLU A 297 -16.28 6.47 15.62
C GLU A 297 -16.45 7.97 15.26
N PRO A 298 -17.03 8.81 16.18
CA PRO A 298 -17.12 10.25 15.93
C PRO A 298 -15.72 10.83 15.76
N ALA A 299 -15.54 11.72 14.77
CA ALA A 299 -14.27 12.42 14.56
C ALA A 299 -13.87 13.15 15.87
N LYS A 300 -12.74 12.72 16.46
CA LYS A 300 -12.14 13.38 17.62
C LYS A 300 -11.56 14.74 17.24
#